data_df7e0344c0d615047cc183b299ae3e1d
#
_entry.id   df7e0344c0d615047cc183b299ae3e1d
#
_cell.length_a   1.000
_cell.length_b   1.000
_cell.length_c   1.000
_cell.angle_alpha   90.00
_cell.angle_beta   90.00
_cell.angle_gamma   90.00
#
_symmetry.space_group_name_H-M   'P 1'
#
loop_
_entity.id
_entity.type
_entity.pdbx_description
1 polymer ?
#
loop_
_entity_poly.entity_id
_entity_poly.type
_entity_poly.pdbx_seq_one_letter_code
_entity_poly.pdbx_strand_id
1 'polypeptide(L)'
;RLKLNKTRMSQSISLYKQLANHKLFNKTINFDLTRIKLVLKKLSHPERKLNNVINFLGSSGKFTTLHSVKSFIEANNQTATAYISPSLKDIKERFWLGGRYLNHTEIKQSIKLIEKTKVPLTIFEVLTVIYIVNAAQQKVDYHLVEAGALFAKDSTNVFDFPLAQVVVNINKQHLNFLDKNKKTLDEVIYQKVGFLSNFTHIYIGKQTPYVLNKIKKNLRQNKSIITYANTWKLIKKNNHYFYQDKKFQIKINTKNIHSMGLLNNLCHAIKIALDLKIEKKIIEKTIPKITFEGRFQYLNKGKIKN
;
A
#
# COMPACT_ATOMS: atom_id res chain seq x y z
N ARG A 1 0.29 -18.45 24.99
CA ARG A 1 0.63 -17.43 23.96
C ARG A 1 1.92 -17.79 23.18
N LEU A 2 3.00 -18.26 23.83
CA LEU A 2 4.26 -18.63 23.13
C LEU A 2 4.12 -19.85 22.22
N LYS A 3 3.37 -20.89 22.59
CA LYS A 3 3.10 -22.07 21.72
C LYS A 3 2.27 -21.72 20.50
N LEU A 4 1.23 -20.89 20.63
CA LEU A 4 0.41 -20.41 19.51
C LEU A 4 1.23 -19.57 18.50
N ASN A 5 2.17 -18.75 18.97
CA ASN A 5 3.03 -17.96 18.06
C ASN A 5 4.03 -18.83 17.29
N LYS A 6 4.59 -19.89 17.92
CA LYS A 6 5.47 -20.84 17.22
C LYS A 6 4.72 -21.61 16.12
N THR A 7 3.51 -22.07 16.39
CA THR A 7 2.68 -22.79 15.40
C THR A 7 2.27 -21.91 14.22
N ARG A 8 1.89 -20.65 14.48
CA ARG A 8 1.55 -19.67 13.42
C ARG A 8 2.75 -19.33 12.56
N MET A 9 3.92 -19.09 13.15
CA MET A 9 5.15 -18.78 12.42
C MET A 9 5.61 -19.98 11.58
N SER A 10 5.46 -21.21 12.08
CA SER A 10 5.77 -22.43 11.31
C SER A 10 4.84 -22.62 10.11
N GLN A 11 3.53 -22.33 10.24
CA GLN A 11 2.57 -22.40 9.14
C GLN A 11 2.84 -21.34 8.07
N SER A 12 3.20 -20.11 8.45
CA SER A 12 3.58 -19.04 7.51
C SER A 12 4.84 -19.40 6.73
N ILE A 13 5.88 -19.89 7.41
CA ILE A 13 7.12 -20.37 6.78
C ILE A 13 6.83 -21.54 5.83
N SER A 14 5.98 -22.48 6.24
CA SER A 14 5.57 -23.60 5.41
C SER A 14 4.87 -23.12 4.14
N LEU A 15 3.99 -22.13 4.23
CA LEU A 15 3.27 -21.59 3.07
C LEU A 15 4.19 -20.83 2.10
N TYR A 16 5.12 -20.03 2.61
CA TYR A 16 6.14 -19.41 1.75
C TYR A 16 7.03 -20.45 1.06
N LYS A 17 7.43 -21.52 1.77
CA LYS A 17 8.19 -22.64 1.16
C LYS A 17 7.36 -23.35 0.08
N GLN A 18 6.08 -23.56 0.32
CA GLN A 18 5.17 -24.16 -0.67
C GLN A 18 5.09 -23.29 -1.93
N LEU A 19 4.88 -21.98 -1.79
CA LEU A 19 4.88 -21.04 -2.92
C LEU A 19 6.23 -21.04 -3.66
N ALA A 20 7.34 -21.02 -2.90
CA ALA A 20 8.70 -20.98 -3.47
C ALA A 20 9.09 -22.28 -4.20
N ASN A 21 8.52 -23.41 -3.85
CA ASN A 21 8.83 -24.71 -4.45
C ASN A 21 7.77 -25.14 -5.47
N HIS A 22 6.77 -24.31 -5.73
CA HIS A 22 5.71 -24.62 -6.67
C HIS A 22 6.18 -24.53 -8.12
N LYS A 23 5.84 -25.52 -8.96
CA LYS A 23 6.32 -25.63 -10.35
C LYS A 23 5.88 -24.46 -11.24
N LEU A 24 4.70 -23.87 -10.97
CA LEU A 24 4.14 -22.74 -11.73
C LEU A 24 4.55 -21.37 -11.18
N PHE A 25 5.22 -21.30 -10.00
CA PHE A 25 5.50 -20.03 -9.35
C PHE A 25 6.99 -19.74 -9.34
N ASN A 26 7.38 -18.64 -9.96
CA ASN A 26 8.77 -18.23 -10.09
C ASN A 26 9.19 -17.34 -8.90
N LYS A 27 10.34 -17.66 -8.30
CA LYS A 27 10.98 -16.84 -7.27
C LYS A 27 11.58 -15.55 -7.82
N THR A 28 11.99 -15.56 -9.08
CA THR A 28 12.62 -14.42 -9.73
C THR A 28 11.57 -13.35 -10.02
N ILE A 29 11.84 -12.13 -9.59
CA ILE A 29 10.99 -10.98 -9.88
C ILE A 29 11.10 -10.69 -11.39
N ASN A 30 9.97 -10.73 -12.07
CA ASN A 30 9.84 -10.36 -13.47
C ASN A 30 8.60 -9.47 -13.62
N PHE A 31 8.82 -8.23 -13.98
CA PHE A 31 7.77 -7.23 -14.16
C PHE A 31 7.11 -7.39 -15.53
N ASP A 32 5.93 -7.98 -15.53
CA ASP A 32 5.09 -8.14 -16.72
C ASP A 32 3.62 -8.27 -16.32
N LEU A 33 2.77 -7.41 -16.87
CA LEU A 33 1.33 -7.44 -16.58
C LEU A 33 0.57 -8.49 -17.40
N THR A 34 1.17 -9.06 -18.43
CA THR A 34 0.50 -10.02 -19.33
C THR A 34 0.03 -11.25 -18.60
N ARG A 35 0.89 -11.81 -17.75
CA ARG A 35 0.60 -13.05 -16.99
C ARG A 35 -0.54 -12.85 -16.00
N ILE A 36 -0.45 -11.81 -15.16
CA ILE A 36 -1.50 -11.55 -14.17
C ILE A 36 -2.84 -11.21 -14.84
N LYS A 37 -2.84 -10.39 -15.90
CA LYS A 37 -4.05 -10.09 -16.67
C LYS A 37 -4.67 -11.33 -17.28
N LEU A 38 -3.86 -12.27 -17.77
CA LEU A 38 -4.35 -13.57 -18.28
C LEU A 38 -5.00 -14.40 -17.18
N VAL A 39 -4.40 -14.45 -15.98
CA VAL A 39 -4.99 -15.16 -14.82
C VAL A 39 -6.31 -14.51 -14.43
N LEU A 40 -6.34 -13.18 -14.28
CA LEU A 40 -7.55 -12.44 -13.91
C LEU A 40 -8.68 -12.68 -14.93
N LYS A 41 -8.35 -12.67 -16.24
CA LYS A 41 -9.30 -13.04 -17.31
C LYS A 41 -9.85 -14.46 -17.13
N LYS A 42 -8.98 -15.46 -16.88
CA LYS A 42 -9.41 -16.86 -16.64
C LYS A 42 -10.25 -17.02 -15.37
N LEU A 43 -10.13 -16.10 -14.43
CA LEU A 43 -10.92 -16.04 -13.19
C LEU A 43 -12.14 -15.11 -13.31
N SER A 44 -12.55 -14.76 -14.52
CA SER A 44 -13.72 -13.90 -14.80
C SER A 44 -13.59 -12.49 -14.23
N HIS A 45 -12.39 -11.90 -14.32
CA HIS A 45 -12.10 -10.51 -13.98
C HIS A 45 -12.52 -10.08 -12.56
N PRO A 46 -12.05 -10.77 -11.49
CA PRO A 46 -12.41 -10.42 -10.12
C PRO A 46 -11.95 -9.01 -9.73
N GLU A 47 -10.88 -8.47 -10.36
CA GLU A 47 -10.39 -7.10 -10.14
C GLU A 47 -11.43 -6.02 -10.46
N ARG A 48 -12.34 -6.28 -11.38
CA ARG A 48 -13.41 -5.35 -11.79
C ARG A 48 -14.54 -5.24 -10.78
N LYS A 49 -14.58 -6.14 -9.79
CA LYS A 49 -15.54 -6.11 -8.68
C LYS A 49 -15.06 -5.24 -7.51
N LEU A 50 -13.80 -4.82 -7.52
CA LEU A 50 -13.25 -3.96 -6.49
C LEU A 50 -13.58 -2.50 -6.82
N ASN A 51 -14.56 -1.94 -6.12
CA ASN A 51 -14.91 -0.53 -6.22
C ASN A 51 -14.05 0.33 -5.28
N ASN A 52 -13.88 1.61 -5.60
CA ASN A 52 -13.16 2.57 -4.77
C ASN A 52 -11.75 2.09 -4.38
N VAL A 53 -11.01 1.57 -5.35
CA VAL A 53 -9.61 1.17 -5.14
C VAL A 53 -8.74 2.41 -4.94
N ILE A 54 -7.90 2.39 -3.89
CA ILE A 54 -6.87 3.40 -3.64
C ILE A 54 -5.51 2.71 -3.70
N ASN A 55 -4.69 3.04 -4.70
CA ASN A 55 -3.32 2.53 -4.82
C ASN A 55 -2.34 3.40 -4.03
N PHE A 56 -1.43 2.77 -3.30
CA PHE A 56 -0.34 3.43 -2.59
C PHE A 56 1.00 3.02 -3.19
N LEU A 57 1.73 3.97 -3.75
CA LEU A 57 2.99 3.73 -4.47
C LEU A 57 4.07 4.75 -4.09
N GLY A 58 5.31 4.45 -4.43
CA GLY A 58 6.47 5.26 -4.08
C GLY A 58 7.60 4.40 -3.51
N SER A 59 8.59 5.04 -2.89
CA SER A 59 9.74 4.33 -2.30
C SER A 59 9.53 4.07 -0.81
N SER A 60 9.32 5.12 -0.01
CA SER A 60 9.23 5.02 1.45
C SER A 60 7.92 5.63 1.96
N GLY A 61 7.20 4.89 2.84
CA GLY A 61 5.99 5.40 3.48
C GLY A 61 4.67 4.86 2.93
N LYS A 62 4.68 3.96 1.95
CA LYS A 62 3.47 3.34 1.40
C LYS A 62 2.60 2.72 2.51
N PHE A 63 3.16 1.75 3.23
CA PHE A 63 2.46 1.09 4.34
C PHE A 63 1.95 2.09 5.39
N THR A 64 2.78 3.04 5.84
CA THR A 64 2.40 3.98 6.90
C THR A 64 1.27 4.91 6.48
N THR A 65 1.26 5.38 5.23
CA THR A 65 0.18 6.19 4.67
C THR A 65 -1.09 5.36 4.52
N LEU A 66 -1.00 4.17 3.92
CA LEU A 66 -2.11 3.24 3.74
C LEU A 66 -2.74 2.87 5.08
N HIS A 67 -1.93 2.46 6.06
CA HIS A 67 -2.39 2.05 7.39
C HIS A 67 -3.09 3.19 8.14
N SER A 68 -2.58 4.42 8.00
CA SER A 68 -3.24 5.60 8.58
C SER A 68 -4.59 5.88 7.92
N VAL A 69 -4.66 5.84 6.58
CA VAL A 69 -5.93 6.01 5.83
C VAL A 69 -6.93 4.92 6.24
N LYS A 70 -6.50 3.65 6.29
CA LYS A 70 -7.32 2.53 6.77
C LYS A 70 -7.88 2.81 8.16
N SER A 71 -7.03 3.25 9.09
CA SER A 71 -7.44 3.52 10.48
C SER A 71 -8.48 4.64 10.56
N PHE A 72 -8.38 5.67 9.73
CA PHE A 72 -9.37 6.75 9.66
C PHE A 72 -10.71 6.28 9.06
N ILE A 73 -10.66 5.48 8.00
CA ILE A 73 -11.86 4.89 7.37
C ILE A 73 -12.61 4.03 8.39
N GLU A 74 -11.92 3.12 9.08
CA GLU A 74 -12.53 2.22 10.07
C GLU A 74 -13.05 2.98 11.29
N ALA A 75 -12.36 4.03 11.74
CA ALA A 75 -12.84 4.89 12.83
C ALA A 75 -14.09 5.71 12.45
N ASN A 76 -14.32 5.90 11.16
CA ASN A 76 -15.53 6.55 10.60
C ASN A 76 -16.68 5.55 10.35
N ASN A 77 -16.63 4.36 10.94
CA ASN A 77 -17.58 3.27 10.74
C ASN A 77 -17.74 2.82 9.27
N GLN A 78 -16.72 3.07 8.46
CA GLN A 78 -16.61 2.56 7.09
C GLN A 78 -15.68 1.35 7.07
N THR A 79 -15.78 0.55 6.04
CA THR A 79 -15.04 -0.71 5.91
C THR A 79 -14.01 -0.64 4.79
N ALA A 80 -12.86 -1.29 5.01
CA ALA A 80 -11.84 -1.37 3.97
C ALA A 80 -11.15 -2.72 3.96
N THR A 81 -10.87 -3.26 2.76
CA THR A 81 -9.83 -4.27 2.61
C THR A 81 -8.48 -3.63 2.42
N ALA A 82 -7.39 -4.35 2.71
CA ALA A 82 -6.03 -3.86 2.47
C ALA A 82 -5.10 -4.98 2.01
N TYR A 83 -4.28 -4.67 0.99
CA TYR A 83 -3.15 -5.48 0.55
C TYR A 83 -1.85 -4.73 0.82
N ILE A 84 -0.95 -5.33 1.63
CA ILE A 84 0.31 -4.72 2.04
C ILE A 84 1.51 -5.62 1.76
N SER A 85 2.70 -5.04 1.66
CA SER A 85 3.95 -5.76 1.47
C SER A 85 5.17 -5.02 2.04
N PRO A 86 6.12 -5.78 2.62
CA PRO A 86 6.04 -7.18 3.04
C PRO A 86 5.24 -7.38 4.33
N SER A 87 4.96 -8.63 4.71
CA SER A 87 4.51 -8.99 6.06
C SER A 87 5.70 -9.04 7.03
N LEU A 88 5.46 -8.80 8.33
CA LEU A 88 6.49 -8.85 9.37
C LEU A 88 6.63 -10.24 10.01
N LYS A 89 5.50 -10.84 10.40
CA LYS A 89 5.46 -12.08 11.19
C LYS A 89 4.73 -13.21 10.48
N ASP A 90 3.66 -12.90 9.77
CA ASP A 90 2.80 -13.89 9.12
C ASP A 90 2.36 -13.38 7.75
N ILE A 91 2.33 -14.28 6.75
CA ILE A 91 1.86 -13.97 5.40
C ILE A 91 0.45 -13.38 5.38
N LYS A 92 -0.40 -13.75 6.35
CA LYS A 92 -1.78 -13.25 6.50
C LYS A 92 -1.86 -11.74 6.68
N GLU A 93 -0.82 -11.12 7.29
CA GLU A 93 -0.76 -9.67 7.49
C GLU A 93 -0.86 -8.89 6.18
N ARG A 94 -0.56 -9.55 5.04
CA ARG A 94 -0.70 -8.96 3.72
C ARG A 94 -2.15 -8.75 3.28
N PHE A 95 -3.11 -9.45 3.92
CA PHE A 95 -4.47 -9.59 3.42
C PHE A 95 -5.49 -9.25 4.51
N TRP A 96 -5.83 -7.99 4.63
CA TRP A 96 -6.92 -7.52 5.49
C TRP A 96 -8.23 -7.49 4.70
N LEU A 97 -9.29 -8.09 5.23
CA LEU A 97 -10.58 -8.25 4.58
C LEU A 97 -11.74 -7.55 5.35
N GLY A 98 -11.54 -6.29 5.75
CA GLY A 98 -12.62 -5.52 6.39
C GLY A 98 -13.06 -6.06 7.76
N GLY A 99 -12.11 -6.17 8.70
CA GLY A 99 -12.37 -6.64 10.07
C GLY A 99 -11.56 -7.87 10.47
N ARG A 100 -11.02 -8.62 9.52
CA ARG A 100 -10.17 -9.80 9.77
C ARG A 100 -9.07 -9.98 8.75
N TYR A 101 -8.07 -10.73 9.10
CA TYR A 101 -7.08 -11.23 8.14
C TYR A 101 -7.60 -12.48 7.41
N LEU A 102 -7.15 -12.65 6.17
CA LEU A 102 -7.32 -13.91 5.44
C LEU A 102 -6.63 -15.04 6.20
N ASN A 103 -7.29 -16.18 6.35
CA ASN A 103 -6.70 -17.32 7.05
C ASN A 103 -5.89 -18.23 6.10
N HIS A 104 -5.08 -19.16 6.65
CA HIS A 104 -4.23 -20.03 5.85
C HIS A 104 -5.00 -20.97 4.93
N THR A 105 -6.19 -21.40 5.33
CA THR A 105 -7.06 -22.28 4.52
C THR A 105 -7.57 -21.55 3.28
N GLU A 106 -8.05 -20.32 3.45
CA GLU A 106 -8.50 -19.46 2.35
C GLU A 106 -7.35 -19.13 1.39
N ILE A 107 -6.13 -18.86 1.92
CA ILE A 107 -4.94 -18.66 1.09
C ILE A 107 -4.65 -19.91 0.25
N LYS A 108 -4.68 -21.11 0.85
CA LYS A 108 -4.47 -22.38 0.13
C LYS A 108 -5.55 -22.65 -0.92
N GLN A 109 -6.81 -22.34 -0.63
CA GLN A 109 -7.90 -22.44 -1.61
C GLN A 109 -7.68 -21.51 -2.80
N SER A 110 -7.24 -20.27 -2.54
CA SER A 110 -6.90 -19.31 -3.60
C SER A 110 -5.72 -19.78 -4.45
N ILE A 111 -4.69 -20.38 -3.83
CA ILE A 111 -3.57 -20.99 -4.58
C ILE A 111 -4.08 -22.09 -5.51
N LYS A 112 -4.91 -23.02 -5.03
CA LYS A 112 -5.51 -24.08 -5.86
C LYS A 112 -6.34 -23.51 -7.02
N LEU A 113 -7.04 -22.38 -6.80
CA LEU A 113 -7.78 -21.70 -7.85
C LEU A 113 -6.84 -21.15 -8.94
N ILE A 114 -5.72 -20.54 -8.53
CA ILE A 114 -4.69 -19.99 -9.44
C ILE A 114 -4.03 -21.15 -10.23
N GLU A 115 -3.70 -22.25 -9.58
CA GLU A 115 -3.11 -23.45 -10.21
C GLU A 115 -3.95 -23.98 -11.39
N LYS A 116 -5.27 -23.97 -11.25
CA LYS A 116 -6.19 -24.40 -12.32
C LYS A 116 -6.08 -23.55 -13.59
N THR A 117 -5.59 -22.32 -13.48
CA THR A 117 -5.38 -21.46 -14.66
C THR A 117 -4.21 -21.92 -15.53
N LYS A 118 -3.28 -22.71 -15.00
CA LYS A 118 -2.05 -23.21 -15.63
C LYS A 118 -1.13 -22.09 -16.16
N VAL A 119 -1.25 -20.86 -15.65
CA VAL A 119 -0.42 -19.73 -16.05
C VAL A 119 0.73 -19.61 -15.06
N PRO A 120 1.99 -19.57 -15.51
CA PRO A 120 3.13 -19.34 -14.63
C PRO A 120 3.11 -17.91 -14.10
N LEU A 121 3.31 -17.75 -12.78
CA LEU A 121 3.32 -16.45 -12.11
C LEU A 121 4.58 -16.28 -11.25
N THR A 122 4.97 -15.05 -10.98
CA THR A 122 5.90 -14.75 -9.87
C THR A 122 5.14 -14.87 -8.54
N ILE A 123 5.88 -15.10 -7.45
CA ILE A 123 5.28 -15.18 -6.10
C ILE A 123 4.47 -13.90 -5.77
N PHE A 124 4.98 -12.73 -6.17
CA PHE A 124 4.27 -11.47 -5.89
C PHE A 124 2.96 -11.37 -6.69
N GLU A 125 2.94 -11.81 -7.95
CA GLU A 125 1.71 -11.91 -8.75
C GLU A 125 0.70 -12.88 -8.10
N VAL A 126 1.15 -14.04 -7.62
CA VAL A 126 0.28 -15.00 -6.89
C VAL A 126 -0.35 -14.33 -5.68
N LEU A 127 0.44 -13.63 -4.86
CA LEU A 127 -0.06 -12.93 -3.67
C LEU A 127 -1.07 -11.83 -4.04
N THR A 128 -0.83 -11.11 -5.13
CA THR A 128 -1.75 -10.08 -5.64
C THR A 128 -3.09 -10.71 -6.08
N VAL A 129 -3.05 -11.84 -6.81
CA VAL A 129 -4.28 -12.55 -7.22
C VAL A 129 -5.02 -13.11 -6.01
N ILE A 130 -4.32 -13.68 -5.01
CA ILE A 130 -4.93 -14.12 -3.75
C ILE A 130 -5.72 -12.97 -3.11
N TYR A 131 -5.11 -11.78 -3.00
CA TYR A 131 -5.82 -10.62 -2.49
C TYR A 131 -7.06 -10.30 -3.31
N ILE A 132 -6.92 -10.16 -4.62
CA ILE A 132 -8.00 -9.72 -5.51
C ILE A 132 -9.20 -10.67 -5.44
N VAL A 133 -8.99 -11.99 -5.53
CA VAL A 133 -10.10 -12.96 -5.53
C VAL A 133 -10.85 -12.99 -4.20
N ASN A 134 -10.18 -12.74 -3.09
CA ASN A 134 -10.82 -12.71 -1.78
C ASN A 134 -11.45 -11.34 -1.48
N ALA A 135 -10.81 -10.24 -1.87
CA ALA A 135 -11.36 -8.90 -1.73
C ALA A 135 -12.63 -8.71 -2.58
N ALA A 136 -12.67 -9.31 -3.78
CA ALA A 136 -13.84 -9.28 -4.66
C ALA A 136 -15.11 -9.93 -4.08
N GLN A 137 -14.98 -10.70 -3.00
CA GLN A 137 -16.08 -11.32 -2.28
C GLN A 137 -16.57 -10.48 -1.09
N GLN A 138 -15.87 -9.37 -0.77
CA GLN A 138 -16.21 -8.52 0.36
C GLN A 138 -17.06 -7.33 -0.10
N LYS A 139 -18.13 -7.05 0.66
CA LYS A 139 -18.90 -5.82 0.52
C LYS A 139 -18.29 -4.78 1.45
N VAL A 140 -17.41 -3.96 0.94
CA VAL A 140 -16.68 -2.91 1.69
C VAL A 140 -16.70 -1.59 0.94
N ASP A 141 -16.45 -0.49 1.67
CA ASP A 141 -16.48 0.85 1.09
C ASP A 141 -15.20 1.14 0.26
N TYR A 142 -14.05 0.59 0.65
CA TYR A 142 -12.77 0.87 0.00
C TYR A 142 -11.87 -0.37 -0.11
N HIS A 143 -11.01 -0.37 -1.14
CA HIS A 143 -9.93 -1.35 -1.32
C HIS A 143 -8.59 -0.64 -1.36
N LEU A 144 -7.74 -0.83 -0.35
CA LEU A 144 -6.44 -0.17 -0.20
C LEU A 144 -5.32 -1.10 -0.67
N VAL A 145 -4.57 -0.69 -1.69
CA VAL A 145 -3.60 -1.58 -2.35
C VAL A 145 -2.22 -0.96 -2.36
N GLU A 146 -1.26 -1.59 -1.67
CA GLU A 146 0.15 -1.18 -1.69
C GLU A 146 0.87 -1.79 -2.88
N ALA A 147 1.50 -0.96 -3.72
CA ALA A 147 2.36 -1.41 -4.81
C ALA A 147 3.67 -2.03 -4.28
N GLY A 148 4.18 -3.04 -4.99
CA GLY A 148 5.41 -3.72 -4.60
C GLY A 148 6.66 -2.85 -4.74
N ALA A 149 7.10 -2.59 -5.97
CA ALA A 149 8.34 -1.88 -6.22
C ALA A 149 8.20 -0.73 -7.24
N LEU A 150 8.08 -1.07 -8.52
CA LEU A 150 7.90 -0.15 -9.64
C LEU A 150 6.47 -0.29 -10.17
N PHE A 151 5.73 0.80 -10.30
CA PHE A 151 4.29 0.71 -10.56
C PHE A 151 3.93 0.35 -12.01
N ALA A 152 4.74 0.74 -12.99
CA ALA A 152 4.46 0.54 -14.43
C ALA A 152 4.00 -0.87 -14.80
N LYS A 153 4.75 -1.87 -14.33
CA LYS A 153 4.49 -3.30 -14.57
C LYS A 153 4.31 -4.07 -13.27
N ASP A 154 3.94 -3.40 -12.20
CA ASP A 154 3.64 -4.01 -10.92
C ASP A 154 2.28 -4.72 -10.99
N SER A 155 2.20 -5.92 -10.41
CA SER A 155 0.97 -6.70 -10.42
C SER A 155 -0.24 -6.00 -9.78
N THR A 156 0.00 -4.96 -8.99
CA THR A 156 -1.05 -4.11 -8.40
C THR A 156 -1.54 -3.01 -9.35
N ASN A 157 -0.94 -2.84 -10.53
CA ASN A 157 -1.40 -1.91 -11.57
C ASN A 157 -2.34 -2.59 -12.57
N VAL A 158 -3.41 -3.18 -12.05
CA VAL A 158 -4.42 -3.92 -12.84
C VAL A 158 -5.83 -3.36 -12.69
N PHE A 159 -6.01 -2.29 -11.96
CA PHE A 159 -7.29 -1.63 -11.77
C PHE A 159 -7.44 -0.50 -12.78
N ASP A 160 -8.44 -0.61 -13.67
CA ASP A 160 -8.62 0.34 -14.78
C ASP A 160 -9.04 1.73 -14.29
N PHE A 161 -9.89 1.81 -13.26
CA PHE A 161 -10.46 3.05 -12.73
C PHE A 161 -10.32 3.13 -11.20
N PRO A 162 -9.11 3.29 -10.66
CA PRO A 162 -8.96 3.49 -9.22
C PRO A 162 -9.57 4.83 -8.79
N LEU A 163 -10.18 4.86 -7.59
CA LEU A 163 -10.69 6.10 -6.99
C LEU A 163 -9.55 7.11 -6.78
N ALA A 164 -8.42 6.63 -6.30
CA ALA A 164 -7.24 7.46 -6.10
C ALA A 164 -5.93 6.67 -6.23
N GLN A 165 -4.86 7.41 -6.56
CA GLN A 165 -3.48 6.91 -6.60
C GLN A 165 -2.59 7.81 -5.76
N VAL A 166 -2.00 7.24 -4.71
CA VAL A 166 -1.26 7.96 -3.67
C VAL A 166 0.22 7.73 -3.86
N VAL A 167 0.93 8.76 -4.30
CA VAL A 167 2.38 8.75 -4.50
C VAL A 167 3.04 9.29 -3.23
N VAL A 168 3.60 8.39 -2.42
CA VAL A 168 4.41 8.78 -1.26
C VAL A 168 5.80 9.24 -1.69
N ASN A 169 6.75 9.41 -0.76
CA ASN A 169 8.11 9.82 -1.11
C ASN A 169 8.75 8.90 -2.15
N ILE A 170 9.40 9.48 -3.18
CA ILE A 170 10.20 8.76 -4.17
C ILE A 170 11.68 9.08 -3.95
N ASN A 171 12.51 8.05 -3.90
CA ASN A 171 13.96 8.13 -3.84
C ASN A 171 14.61 7.05 -4.74
N LYS A 172 15.94 7.04 -4.79
CA LYS A 172 16.72 6.15 -5.64
C LYS A 172 16.74 4.73 -5.06
N GLN A 173 15.64 3.99 -5.21
CA GLN A 173 15.47 2.59 -4.79
C GLN A 173 15.06 1.71 -5.97
N HIS A 174 15.23 0.40 -5.81
CA HIS A 174 14.82 -0.62 -6.79
C HIS A 174 15.57 -0.56 -8.14
N LEU A 175 16.78 0.00 -8.15
CA LEU A 175 17.60 0.11 -9.36
C LEU A 175 18.00 -1.25 -9.95
N ASN A 176 18.04 -2.29 -9.13
CA ASN A 176 18.32 -3.67 -9.55
C ASN A 176 17.23 -4.25 -10.45
N PHE A 177 16.04 -3.66 -10.48
CA PHE A 177 14.92 -4.06 -11.33
C PHE A 177 14.87 -3.29 -12.67
N LEU A 178 15.80 -2.36 -12.87
CA LEU A 178 15.90 -1.57 -14.10
C LEU A 178 17.04 -2.12 -14.98
N ASP A 179 16.89 -1.93 -16.29
CA ASP A 179 17.93 -2.23 -17.27
C ASP A 179 19.25 -1.54 -16.90
N LYS A 180 20.38 -2.17 -17.19
CA LYS A 180 21.71 -1.66 -16.80
C LYS A 180 21.91 -0.19 -17.18
N ASN A 181 21.45 0.22 -18.35
CA ASN A 181 21.61 1.57 -18.90
C ASN A 181 20.55 2.58 -18.39
N LYS A 182 19.56 2.13 -17.60
CA LYS A 182 18.43 2.94 -17.10
C LYS A 182 18.41 3.07 -15.57
N LYS A 183 19.50 2.75 -14.88
CA LYS A 183 19.59 2.77 -13.40
C LYS A 183 19.69 4.20 -12.84
N THR A 184 18.73 5.05 -13.17
CA THR A 184 18.68 6.46 -12.76
C THR A 184 17.48 6.75 -11.88
N LEU A 185 17.53 7.85 -11.12
CA LEU A 185 16.39 8.35 -10.36
C LEU A 185 15.22 8.74 -11.29
N ASP A 186 15.53 9.31 -12.46
CA ASP A 186 14.53 9.71 -13.46
C ASP A 186 13.73 8.52 -13.96
N GLU A 187 14.40 7.40 -14.23
CA GLU A 187 13.72 6.18 -14.62
C GLU A 187 12.87 5.62 -13.48
N VAL A 188 13.36 5.64 -12.23
CA VAL A 188 12.56 5.25 -11.06
C VAL A 188 11.30 6.10 -10.95
N ILE A 189 11.40 7.42 -11.16
CA ILE A 189 10.26 8.32 -11.14
C ILE A 189 9.29 7.96 -12.28
N TYR A 190 9.78 7.79 -13.51
CA TYR A 190 8.97 7.43 -14.67
C TYR A 190 8.22 6.10 -14.44
N GLN A 191 8.92 5.07 -13.98
CA GLN A 191 8.32 3.76 -13.69
C GLN A 191 7.26 3.80 -12.58
N LYS A 192 7.32 4.78 -11.69
CA LYS A 192 6.34 4.94 -10.62
C LYS A 192 5.15 5.82 -11.00
N VAL A 193 5.35 6.89 -11.76
CA VAL A 193 4.29 7.88 -12.00
C VAL A 193 3.87 8.01 -13.46
N GLY A 194 4.70 7.56 -14.42
CA GLY A 194 4.39 7.66 -15.85
C GLY A 194 3.23 6.76 -16.31
N PHE A 195 2.78 5.85 -15.46
CA PHE A 195 1.73 4.87 -15.75
C PHE A 195 0.52 4.98 -14.80
N LEU A 196 0.36 6.14 -14.16
CA LEU A 196 -0.82 6.44 -13.37
C LEU A 196 -2.05 6.58 -14.27
N SER A 197 -3.19 6.12 -13.78
CA SER A 197 -4.47 6.18 -14.50
C SER A 197 -4.88 7.63 -14.76
N ASN A 198 -5.61 7.85 -15.86
CA ASN A 198 -6.31 9.09 -16.09
C ASN A 198 -7.66 9.10 -15.37
N PHE A 199 -8.25 10.27 -15.20
CA PHE A 199 -9.59 10.46 -14.65
C PHE A 199 -9.75 9.90 -13.23
N THR A 200 -8.69 9.98 -12.42
CA THR A 200 -8.65 9.59 -11.01
C THR A 200 -8.22 10.78 -10.14
N HIS A 201 -8.07 10.59 -8.83
CA HIS A 201 -7.45 11.58 -7.96
C HIS A 201 -6.03 11.13 -7.62
N ILE A 202 -5.03 11.93 -8.00
CA ILE A 202 -3.62 11.65 -7.71
C ILE A 202 -3.18 12.53 -6.55
N TYR A 203 -2.69 11.91 -5.48
CA TYR A 203 -2.11 12.60 -4.33
C TYR A 203 -0.60 12.46 -4.36
N ILE A 204 0.12 13.59 -4.44
CA ILE A 204 1.59 13.62 -4.42
C ILE A 204 2.07 14.09 -3.05
N GLY A 205 2.62 13.19 -2.27
CA GLY A 205 3.23 13.46 -0.96
C GLY A 205 4.50 14.31 -1.07
N LYS A 206 5.12 14.61 0.08
CA LYS A 206 6.34 15.44 0.13
C LYS A 206 7.48 14.82 -0.68
N GLN A 207 8.06 15.61 -1.58
CA GLN A 207 9.18 15.24 -2.46
C GLN A 207 10.31 16.26 -2.33
N THR A 208 11.51 15.90 -2.78
CA THR A 208 12.54 16.90 -3.05
C THR A 208 12.14 17.76 -4.27
N PRO A 209 12.64 19.02 -4.39
CA PRO A 209 12.31 19.87 -5.53
C PRO A 209 12.59 19.21 -6.89
N TYR A 210 13.70 18.52 -7.01
CA TYR A 210 14.07 17.79 -8.23
C TYR A 210 13.04 16.69 -8.58
N VAL A 211 12.70 15.83 -7.64
CA VAL A 211 11.73 14.75 -7.83
C VAL A 211 10.35 15.32 -8.18
N LEU A 212 9.91 16.37 -7.47
CA LEU A 212 8.63 17.01 -7.72
C LEU A 212 8.55 17.58 -9.14
N ASN A 213 9.61 18.22 -9.62
CA ASN A 213 9.67 18.75 -10.99
C ASN A 213 9.56 17.65 -12.03
N LYS A 214 10.29 16.53 -11.81
CA LYS A 214 10.21 15.35 -12.70
C LYS A 214 8.83 14.68 -12.66
N ILE A 215 8.18 14.59 -11.50
CA ILE A 215 6.80 14.10 -11.38
C ILE A 215 5.85 14.99 -12.20
N LYS A 216 5.92 16.32 -12.04
CA LYS A 216 5.10 17.26 -12.79
C LYS A 216 5.28 17.11 -14.29
N LYS A 217 6.53 16.91 -14.77
CA LYS A 217 6.82 16.67 -16.19
C LYS A 217 6.16 15.38 -16.70
N ASN A 218 6.27 14.28 -15.93
CA ASN A 218 5.66 13.00 -16.31
C ASN A 218 4.13 13.04 -16.30
N LEU A 219 3.52 13.84 -15.44
CA LEU A 219 2.06 13.96 -15.32
C LEU A 219 1.46 15.11 -16.15
N ARG A 220 2.25 15.77 -17.00
CA ARG A 220 1.78 16.96 -17.75
C ARG A 220 0.54 16.70 -18.61
N GLN A 221 0.42 15.50 -19.18
CA GLN A 221 -0.71 15.10 -20.03
C GLN A 221 -1.75 14.25 -19.29
N ASN A 222 -1.55 13.97 -18.00
CA ASN A 222 -2.48 13.18 -17.21
C ASN A 222 -3.74 14.01 -16.92
N LYS A 223 -4.91 13.43 -17.18
CA LYS A 223 -6.23 14.07 -17.06
C LYS A 223 -6.87 13.91 -15.67
N SER A 224 -6.10 13.62 -14.67
CA SER A 224 -6.55 13.44 -13.29
C SER A 224 -6.54 14.74 -12.50
N ILE A 225 -7.29 14.75 -11.39
CA ILE A 225 -7.15 15.80 -10.36
C ILE A 225 -5.88 15.51 -9.58
N ILE A 226 -4.91 16.44 -9.56
CA ILE A 226 -3.64 16.24 -8.87
C ILE A 226 -3.54 17.17 -7.66
N THR A 227 -3.44 16.57 -6.47
CA THR A 227 -3.24 17.28 -5.21
C THR A 227 -1.79 17.09 -4.75
N TYR A 228 -1.04 18.17 -4.64
CA TYR A 228 0.37 18.19 -4.23
C TYR A 228 0.52 18.54 -2.74
N ALA A 229 1.61 18.09 -2.13
CA ALA A 229 1.93 18.35 -0.72
C ALA A 229 2.14 19.83 -0.34
N ASN A 230 2.13 20.74 -1.30
CA ASN A 230 2.10 22.17 -1.03
C ASN A 230 0.71 22.69 -0.61
N THR A 231 -0.34 21.92 -0.78
CA THR A 231 -1.72 22.25 -0.37
C THR A 231 -1.97 21.98 1.11
N TRP A 232 -1.07 21.31 1.78
CA TRP A 232 -1.06 21.13 3.25
C TRP A 232 0.35 21.26 3.81
N LYS A 233 0.47 21.49 5.11
CA LYS A 233 1.74 21.68 5.81
C LYS A 233 1.77 20.91 7.12
N LEU A 234 2.95 20.38 7.46
CA LEU A 234 3.28 19.98 8.81
C LEU A 234 3.90 21.17 9.53
N ILE A 235 3.26 21.64 10.59
CA ILE A 235 3.70 22.81 11.37
C ILE A 235 4.11 22.35 12.77
N LYS A 236 5.20 22.89 13.28
CA LYS A 236 5.62 22.74 14.68
C LYS A 236 5.39 24.06 15.41
N LYS A 237 4.59 24.05 16.49
CA LYS A 237 4.34 25.21 17.38
C LYS A 237 4.40 24.71 18.83
N ASN A 238 5.17 25.38 19.69
CA ASN A 238 5.27 25.07 21.14
C ASN A 238 5.43 23.55 21.39
N ASN A 239 6.40 22.92 20.73
CA ASN A 239 6.68 21.49 20.80
C ASN A 239 5.54 20.53 20.37
N HIS A 240 4.47 21.06 19.79
CA HIS A 240 3.39 20.27 19.19
C HIS A 240 3.46 20.32 17.67
N TYR A 241 3.04 19.23 17.05
CA TYR A 241 2.90 19.14 15.59
C TYR A 241 1.44 19.29 15.17
N PHE A 242 1.24 19.95 14.04
CA PHE A 242 -0.08 20.17 13.45
C PHE A 242 -0.04 19.88 11.96
N TYR A 243 -1.06 19.19 11.46
CA TYR A 243 -1.44 19.26 10.07
C TYR A 243 -2.19 20.58 9.84
N GLN A 244 -1.95 21.25 8.75
CA GLN A 244 -2.70 22.43 8.35
C GLN A 244 -2.87 22.47 6.84
N ASP A 245 -4.11 22.71 6.38
CA ASP A 245 -4.45 23.09 5.03
C ASP A 245 -5.27 24.40 5.03
N LYS A 246 -5.95 24.73 3.89
CA LYS A 246 -6.76 25.94 3.78
C LYS A 246 -7.98 25.95 4.71
N LYS A 247 -8.51 24.79 5.08
CA LYS A 247 -9.76 24.65 5.84
C LYS A 247 -9.57 24.14 7.26
N PHE A 248 -8.56 23.32 7.48
CA PHE A 248 -8.40 22.56 8.72
C PHE A 248 -7.01 22.74 9.33
N GLN A 249 -7.01 22.84 10.66
CA GLN A 249 -5.82 22.63 11.47
C GLN A 249 -6.11 21.50 12.45
N ILE A 250 -5.24 20.48 12.47
CA ILE A 250 -5.40 19.25 13.27
C ILE A 250 -4.15 19.04 14.10
N LYS A 251 -4.30 18.95 15.43
CA LYS A 251 -3.20 18.63 16.34
C LYS A 251 -2.81 17.16 16.17
N ILE A 252 -1.51 16.88 15.99
CA ILE A 252 -0.97 15.54 15.87
C ILE A 252 -0.43 15.10 17.23
N ASN A 253 -1.06 14.07 17.80
CA ASN A 253 -0.50 13.41 18.96
C ASN A 253 0.64 12.49 18.52
N THR A 254 1.85 12.76 18.99
CA THR A 254 3.08 12.07 18.55
C THR A 254 3.45 10.85 19.38
N LYS A 255 2.59 10.39 20.30
CA LYS A 255 2.87 9.27 21.22
C LYS A 255 3.49 8.04 20.51
N ASN A 256 3.01 7.72 19.31
CA ASN A 256 3.43 6.56 18.55
C ASN A 256 4.18 6.94 17.25
N ILE A 257 4.63 8.20 17.13
CA ILE A 257 5.20 8.75 15.89
C ILE A 257 6.58 9.32 16.21
N HIS A 258 7.62 8.59 15.86
CA HIS A 258 8.99 8.85 16.31
C HIS A 258 9.93 9.33 15.17
N SER A 259 9.39 9.72 14.00
CA SER A 259 10.21 10.27 12.92
C SER A 259 9.46 11.30 12.07
N MET A 260 10.21 12.20 11.46
CA MET A 260 9.66 13.18 10.50
C MET A 260 9.06 12.51 9.26
N GLY A 261 9.57 11.34 8.86
CA GLY A 261 9.00 10.54 7.78
C GLY A 261 7.59 10.06 8.11
N LEU A 262 7.38 9.52 9.32
CA LEU A 262 6.06 9.10 9.81
C LEU A 262 5.09 10.29 9.90
N LEU A 263 5.54 11.45 10.40
CA LEU A 263 4.72 12.67 10.48
C LEU A 263 4.28 13.15 9.08
N ASN A 264 5.17 13.18 8.10
CA ASN A 264 4.82 13.56 6.74
C ASN A 264 3.84 12.57 6.09
N ASN A 265 4.02 11.28 6.31
CA ASN A 265 3.12 10.24 5.81
C ASN A 265 1.73 10.34 6.47
N LEU A 266 1.68 10.64 7.76
CA LEU A 266 0.43 10.88 8.48
C LEU A 266 -0.28 12.14 7.96
N CYS A 267 0.42 13.25 7.73
CA CYS A 267 -0.16 14.44 7.11
C CYS A 267 -0.75 14.14 5.72
N HIS A 268 -0.08 13.31 4.94
CA HIS A 268 -0.58 12.85 3.65
C HIS A 268 -1.87 12.05 3.82
N ALA A 269 -1.90 11.11 4.78
CA ALA A 269 -3.09 10.33 5.10
C ALA A 269 -4.25 11.18 5.63
N ILE A 270 -3.97 12.21 6.45
CA ILE A 270 -4.98 13.16 6.93
C ILE A 270 -5.62 13.91 5.76
N LYS A 271 -4.82 14.40 4.80
CA LYS A 271 -5.35 15.05 3.60
C LYS A 271 -6.31 14.15 2.84
N ILE A 272 -5.92 12.90 2.60
CA ILE A 272 -6.75 11.90 1.92
C ILE A 272 -8.05 11.66 2.71
N ALA A 273 -7.96 11.46 4.02
CA ALA A 273 -9.12 11.22 4.89
C ALA A 273 -10.13 12.39 4.87
N LEU A 274 -9.63 13.64 4.90
CA LEU A 274 -10.48 14.84 4.79
C LEU A 274 -11.18 14.93 3.42
N ASP A 275 -10.50 14.57 2.35
CA ASP A 275 -11.08 14.54 1.01
C ASP A 275 -12.12 13.39 0.86
N LEU A 276 -11.93 12.28 1.56
CA LEU A 276 -12.91 11.20 1.72
C LEU A 276 -14.07 11.59 2.68
N LYS A 277 -14.14 12.86 3.14
CA LYS A 277 -15.18 13.40 4.00
C LYS A 277 -15.19 12.80 5.42
N ILE A 278 -14.08 12.28 5.89
CA ILE A 278 -13.96 11.86 7.28
C ILE A 278 -13.84 13.10 8.16
N GLU A 279 -14.64 13.17 9.20
CA GLU A 279 -14.68 14.34 10.08
C GLU A 279 -13.37 14.58 10.83
N LYS A 280 -12.98 15.84 10.97
CA LYS A 280 -11.80 16.28 11.73
C LYS A 280 -11.73 15.63 13.12
N LYS A 281 -12.84 15.60 13.86
CA LYS A 281 -12.90 15.03 15.22
C LYS A 281 -12.57 13.54 15.26
N ILE A 282 -12.98 12.78 14.25
CA ILE A 282 -12.68 11.36 14.12
C ILE A 282 -11.19 11.18 13.87
N ILE A 283 -10.61 11.96 12.95
CA ILE A 283 -9.18 11.94 12.65
C ILE A 283 -8.36 12.23 13.91
N GLU A 284 -8.67 13.31 14.65
CA GLU A 284 -7.97 13.69 15.87
C GLU A 284 -8.02 12.61 16.96
N LYS A 285 -9.17 11.94 17.15
CA LYS A 285 -9.34 10.84 18.11
C LYS A 285 -8.62 9.56 17.68
N THR A 286 -8.39 9.36 16.39
CA THR A 286 -7.79 8.15 15.83
C THR A 286 -6.27 8.21 15.84
N ILE A 287 -5.66 9.37 15.58
CA ILE A 287 -4.20 9.55 15.52
C ILE A 287 -3.45 8.88 16.69
N PRO A 288 -3.81 9.09 17.98
CA PRO A 288 -3.07 8.49 19.10
C PRO A 288 -3.21 6.97 19.20
N LYS A 289 -4.15 6.37 18.48
CA LYS A 289 -4.38 4.91 18.46
C LYS A 289 -3.62 4.21 17.35
N ILE A 290 -3.14 4.96 16.35
CA ILE A 290 -2.38 4.38 15.23
C ILE A 290 -1.00 3.96 15.72
N THR A 291 -0.65 2.70 15.46
CA THR A 291 0.68 2.14 15.75
C THR A 291 1.29 1.60 14.46
N PHE A 292 2.61 1.74 14.33
CA PHE A 292 3.35 1.31 13.14
C PHE A 292 4.31 0.18 13.51
N GLU A 293 3.81 -1.05 13.59
CA GLU A 293 4.66 -2.22 13.89
C GLU A 293 5.83 -2.32 12.89
N GLY A 294 7.04 -2.52 13.44
CA GLY A 294 8.27 -2.62 12.65
C GLY A 294 8.73 -1.30 11.98
N ARG A 295 8.19 -0.14 12.39
CA ARG A 295 8.58 1.18 11.87
C ARG A 295 8.88 2.13 13.03
N PHE A 296 10.18 2.27 13.43
CA PHE A 296 10.60 3.08 14.59
C PHE A 296 9.78 2.78 15.86
N GLN A 297 9.54 1.50 16.11
CA GLN A 297 8.77 1.04 17.23
C GLN A 297 9.68 0.89 18.46
N TYR A 298 9.30 1.50 19.61
CA TYR A 298 9.94 1.20 20.89
C TYR A 298 9.50 -0.17 21.39
N LEU A 299 10.48 -1.02 21.71
CA LEU A 299 10.25 -2.35 22.27
C LEU A 299 10.42 -2.31 23.78
N ASN A 300 9.31 -2.29 24.52
CA ASN A 300 9.32 -2.25 25.99
C ASN A 300 9.46 -3.64 26.63
N LYS A 301 9.40 -4.71 25.84
CA LYS A 301 9.46 -6.12 26.31
C LYS A 301 10.24 -6.97 25.30
N GLY A 302 11.03 -7.93 25.81
CA GLY A 302 11.80 -8.86 25.00
C GLY A 302 13.26 -8.98 25.44
N LYS A 303 14.06 -9.74 24.68
CA LYS A 303 15.49 -9.95 24.96
C LYS A 303 16.35 -8.70 24.68
N ILE A 304 15.87 -7.82 23.82
CA ILE A 304 16.50 -6.53 23.51
C ILE A 304 15.51 -5.45 23.96
N LYS A 305 15.87 -4.72 25.00
CA LYS A 305 15.17 -3.51 25.47
C LYS A 305 15.99 -2.31 24.98
N ASN A 306 15.39 -1.37 24.31
CA ASN A 306 15.94 -0.05 24.09
C ASN A 306 15.38 0.90 25.13
#